data_25ca8f15b8762a6a1f4901479c3feb01
#
_entry.id   25ca8f15b8762a6a1f4901479c3feb01
#
_cell.length_a   1.000
_cell.length_b   1.000
_cell.length_c   1.000
_cell.angle_alpha   90.00
_cell.angle_beta   90.00
_cell.angle_gamma   90.00
#
_symmetry.space_group_name_H-M   'P 1'
#
loop_
_entity.id
_entity.type
_entity.pdbx_description
1 polymer ?
#
loop_
_entity_poly.entity_id
_entity_poly.type
_entity_poly.pdbx_seq_one_letter_code
_entity_poly.pdbx_strand_id
1 'polypeptide(L)' 'MKVYITKYALSTGIIETDDAEICSNISGDMISYKNYGYYRGNDWHKKKEDAVLRAEVMRIKKIESLKKQIEKLDKMKFSL' A
#
# COMPACT_ATOMS: atom_id res chain seq x y z
N MET A 1 -5.79 -9.93 16.35
CA MET A 1 -6.78 -9.12 15.61
C MET A 1 -6.57 -9.32 14.13
N LYS A 2 -7.65 -9.61 13.42
CA LYS A 2 -7.57 -9.82 11.98
C LYS A 2 -7.54 -8.50 11.23
N VAL A 3 -6.52 -8.33 10.40
CA VAL A 3 -6.36 -7.13 9.58
C VAL A 3 -5.85 -7.49 8.19
N TYR A 4 -5.96 -6.54 7.29
CA TYR A 4 -5.49 -6.67 5.90
C TYR A 4 -4.47 -5.57 5.64
N ILE A 5 -3.23 -5.97 5.37
CA ILE A 5 -2.12 -5.04 5.16
C ILE A 5 -1.96 -4.77 3.67
N THR A 6 -2.00 -3.50 3.29
CA THR A 6 -1.95 -3.08 1.89
C THR A 6 -0.67 -2.34 1.51
N LYS A 7 0.24 -2.11 2.45
CA LYS A 7 1.47 -1.35 2.20
C LYS A 7 2.26 -1.88 1.00
N TYR A 8 2.31 -3.20 0.86
CA TYR A 8 3.06 -3.86 -0.21
C TYR A 8 2.16 -4.53 -1.22
N ALA A 9 0.91 -4.03 -1.39
CA ALA A 9 -0.08 -4.68 -2.24
C ALA A 9 0.38 -4.83 -3.69
N LEU A 10 1.15 -3.88 -4.21
CA LEU A 10 1.59 -3.90 -5.60
C LEU A 10 2.76 -4.86 -5.85
N SER A 11 3.40 -5.36 -4.81
CA SER A 11 4.51 -6.31 -4.97
C SER A 11 4.16 -7.72 -4.48
N THR A 12 3.52 -7.82 -3.32
CA THR A 12 3.20 -9.11 -2.70
C THR A 12 1.71 -9.40 -2.58
N GLY A 13 0.85 -8.44 -2.95
CA GLY A 13 -0.58 -8.55 -2.72
C GLY A 13 -0.97 -8.11 -1.33
N ILE A 14 -2.26 -8.25 -1.02
CA ILE A 14 -2.79 -7.90 0.29
C ILE A 14 -2.46 -9.03 1.27
N ILE A 15 -1.90 -8.68 2.42
CA ILE A 15 -1.57 -9.66 3.46
C ILE A 15 -2.72 -9.71 4.47
N GLU A 16 -3.30 -10.89 4.63
CA GLU A 16 -4.31 -11.14 5.65
C GLU A 16 -3.64 -11.79 6.85
N THR A 17 -3.83 -11.25 8.06
CA THR A 17 -3.22 -11.79 9.26
C THR A 17 -4.10 -11.59 10.49
N ASP A 18 -4.04 -12.56 11.41
CA ASP A 18 -4.63 -12.46 12.73
C ASP A 18 -3.63 -12.04 13.81
N ASP A 19 -2.36 -11.93 13.46
CA ASP A 19 -1.28 -11.71 14.41
C ASP A 19 -0.96 -10.23 14.70
N ALA A 20 -1.72 -9.31 14.12
CA ALA A 20 -1.50 -7.88 14.31
C ALA A 20 -2.03 -7.40 15.66
N GLU A 21 -1.32 -6.45 16.26
CA GLU A 21 -1.71 -5.82 17.52
C GLU A 21 -1.74 -4.31 17.35
N ILE A 22 -2.70 -3.66 17.99
CA ILE A 22 -2.80 -2.20 17.96
C ILE A 22 -1.75 -1.60 18.88
N CYS A 23 -0.96 -0.67 18.35
CA CYS A 23 0.02 0.07 19.15
C CYS A 23 -0.66 1.30 19.74
N SER A 24 -1.10 1.17 20.99
CA SER A 24 -1.91 2.21 21.63
C SER A 24 -1.11 3.41 22.14
N ASN A 25 0.22 3.33 22.12
CA ASN A 25 1.07 4.34 22.75
C ASN A 25 1.41 5.54 21.86
N ILE A 26 1.08 5.51 20.57
CA ILE A 26 1.49 6.55 19.62
C ILE A 26 0.28 7.22 19.00
N SER A 27 -0.37 6.54 18.08
CA SER A 27 -1.63 6.98 17.52
C SER A 27 -2.51 5.76 17.36
N GLY A 28 -3.81 5.88 17.55
CA GLY A 28 -4.72 4.75 17.56
C GLY A 28 -4.82 3.98 16.24
N ASP A 29 -4.16 4.45 15.19
CA ASP A 29 -4.21 3.85 13.86
C ASP A 29 -2.94 3.12 13.46
N MET A 30 -2.03 2.88 14.41
CA MET A 30 -0.81 2.11 14.14
C MET A 30 -0.96 0.68 14.66
N ILE A 31 -0.54 -0.29 13.84
CA ILE A 31 -0.48 -1.69 14.25
C ILE A 31 0.95 -2.22 14.11
N SER A 32 1.26 -3.26 14.89
CA SER A 32 2.46 -4.05 14.70
C SER A 32 2.08 -5.43 14.17
N TYR A 33 2.92 -6.01 13.34
CA TYR A 33 2.71 -7.32 12.77
C TYR A 33 4.00 -8.13 12.92
N LYS A 34 4.02 -9.04 13.89
CA LYS A 34 5.18 -9.89 14.21
C LYS A 34 6.47 -9.04 14.30
N ASN A 35 7.53 -9.50 13.64
CA ASN A 35 8.80 -8.77 13.57
C ASN A 35 8.96 -7.96 12.30
N TYR A 36 7.88 -7.80 11.54
CA TYR A 36 7.92 -7.13 10.23
C TYR A 36 7.79 -5.61 10.33
N GLY A 37 7.51 -5.09 11.52
CA GLY A 37 7.47 -3.66 11.74
C GLY A 37 6.08 -3.11 12.00
N TYR A 38 5.93 -1.81 11.82
CA TYR A 38 4.72 -1.07 12.14
C TYR A 38 4.06 -0.54 10.88
N TYR A 39 2.72 -0.57 10.87
CA TYR A 39 1.92 -0.08 9.76
C TYR A 39 0.93 0.96 10.26
N ARG A 40 0.80 2.06 9.53
CA ARG A 40 -0.05 3.19 9.92
C ARG A 40 -1.23 3.37 8.98
N GLY A 41 -2.28 3.99 9.50
CA GLY A 41 -3.39 4.54 8.76
C GLY A 41 -3.81 3.78 7.50
N ASN A 42 -3.37 4.26 6.36
CA ASN A 42 -3.76 3.69 5.06
C ASN A 42 -3.03 2.39 4.69
N ASP A 43 -2.09 1.93 5.51
CA ASP A 43 -1.31 0.73 5.21
C ASP A 43 -1.99 -0.56 5.68
N TRP A 44 -3.05 -0.45 6.48
CA TRP A 44 -3.79 -1.61 6.97
C TRP A 44 -5.27 -1.28 7.14
N HIS A 45 -6.11 -2.32 7.13
CA HIS A 45 -7.56 -2.17 7.21
C HIS A 45 -8.17 -3.31 8.01
N LYS A 46 -9.26 -3.04 8.72
CA LYS A 46 -10.01 -4.05 9.45
C LYS A 46 -10.96 -4.83 8.55
N LYS A 47 -11.38 -4.22 7.44
CA LYS A 47 -12.33 -4.82 6.52
C LYS A 47 -11.64 -5.18 5.21
N LYS A 48 -11.96 -6.36 4.68
CA LYS A 48 -11.42 -6.83 3.40
C LYS A 48 -11.76 -5.86 2.26
N GLU A 49 -13.00 -5.38 2.24
CA GLU A 49 -13.48 -4.47 1.21
C GLU A 49 -12.67 -3.18 1.14
N ASP A 50 -12.35 -2.62 2.31
CA ASP A 50 -11.54 -1.41 2.39
C ASP A 50 -10.12 -1.65 1.90
N ALA A 51 -9.55 -2.80 2.22
CA ALA A 51 -8.22 -3.17 1.75
C ALA A 51 -8.18 -3.31 0.23
N VAL A 52 -9.19 -3.96 -0.35
CA VAL A 52 -9.29 -4.13 -1.80
C VAL A 52 -9.42 -2.76 -2.49
N LEU A 53 -10.25 -1.87 -1.95
CA LEU A 53 -10.40 -0.51 -2.48
C LEU A 53 -9.07 0.24 -2.44
N ARG A 54 -8.36 0.15 -1.33
CA ARG A 54 -7.06 0.80 -1.21
C ARG A 54 -6.05 0.26 -2.22
N ALA A 55 -6.00 -1.07 -2.36
CA ALA A 55 -5.11 -1.71 -3.32
C ALA A 55 -5.44 -1.28 -4.77
N GLU A 56 -6.72 -1.16 -5.10
CA GLU A 56 -7.15 -0.70 -6.42
C GLU A 56 -6.73 0.76 -6.67
N VAL A 57 -6.86 1.63 -5.68
CA VAL A 57 -6.42 3.02 -5.78
C VAL A 57 -4.91 3.07 -6.02
N MET A 58 -4.14 2.27 -5.27
CA MET A 58 -2.70 2.18 -5.44
C MET A 58 -2.33 1.73 -6.86
N ARG A 59 -3.02 0.70 -7.36
CA ARG A 59 -2.79 0.16 -8.70
C ARG A 59 -3.03 1.22 -9.78
N ILE A 60 -4.16 1.90 -9.71
CA ILE A 60 -4.53 2.92 -10.69
C ILE A 60 -3.53 4.08 -10.68
N LYS A 61 -3.16 4.55 -9.49
CA LYS A 61 -2.17 5.63 -9.35
C LYS A 61 -0.81 5.24 -9.92
N LYS A 62 -0.41 3.99 -9.72
CA LYS A 62 0.85 3.48 -10.26
C LYS A 62 0.82 3.42 -11.78
N ILE A 63 -0.29 2.95 -12.35
CA ILE A 63 -0.47 2.90 -13.80
C ILE A 63 -0.40 4.31 -14.40
N GLU A 64 -1.09 5.28 -13.79
CA GLU A 64 -1.05 6.67 -14.26
C GLU A 64 0.36 7.25 -14.21
N SER A 65 1.09 6.98 -13.13
CA SER A 65 2.48 7.42 -12.98
C SER A 65 3.37 6.83 -14.07
N LEU A 66 3.22 5.53 -14.35
CA LEU A 66 3.98 4.85 -15.40
C LEU A 66 3.63 5.38 -16.79
N LYS A 67 2.36 5.68 -17.05
CA LYS A 67 1.92 6.28 -18.33
C LYS A 67 2.58 7.63 -18.55
N LYS A 68 2.67 8.45 -17.50
CA LYS A 68 3.36 9.74 -17.58
C LYS A 68 4.85 9.58 -17.88
N GLN A 69 5.48 8.59 -17.25
CA GLN A 69 6.89 8.30 -17.50
C GLN A 69 7.12 7.84 -18.94
N ILE A 70 6.25 6.97 -19.45
CA ILE A 70 6.33 6.49 -20.84
C ILE A 70 6.18 7.67 -21.80
N GLU A 71 5.17 8.52 -21.58
CA GLU A 71 4.92 9.69 -22.44
C GLU A 71 6.12 10.62 -22.45
N LYS A 72 6.73 10.87 -21.30
CA LYS A 72 7.90 11.69 -21.19
C LYS A 72 9.08 11.12 -21.99
N LEU A 73 9.29 9.80 -21.88
CA LEU A 73 10.36 9.12 -22.60
C LEU A 73 10.09 9.12 -24.11
N ASP A 74 8.83 8.92 -24.51
CA ASP A 74 8.44 8.92 -25.93
C ASP A 74 8.68 10.26 -26.60
N LYS A 75 8.53 11.34 -25.84
CA LYS A 75 8.73 12.71 -26.35
C LYS A 75 10.17 13.17 -26.25
N MET A 76 11.02 12.38 -25.62
CA MET A 76 12.42 12.76 -25.42
C MET A 76 13.15 12.73 -26.74
N LYS A 77 13.89 13.80 -27.03
CA LYS A 77 14.70 13.92 -28.23
C LYS A 77 16.15 14.13 -27.83
N PHE A 78 17.02 13.47 -28.55
CA PHE A 78 18.46 13.60 -28.31
C PHE A 78 19.10 14.37 -29.45
N SER A 79 19.88 15.38 -29.11
CA SER A 79 20.68 16.13 -30.08
C SER A 79 22.11 16.18 -29.61
N LEU A 80 23.03 15.98 -30.55
CA LEU A 80 24.47 16.02 -30.27
C LEU A 80 25.08 17.34 -30.75
#